data_8a345d0455e40ef9117f9852505a25f9
#
_entry.id   8a345d0455e40ef9117f9852505a25f9
#
_cell.length_a   1.000
_cell.length_b   1.000
_cell.length_c   1.000
_cell.angle_alpha   90.00
_cell.angle_beta   90.00
_cell.angle_gamma   90.00
#
_symmetry.space_group_name_H-M   'P 1'
#
loop_
_entity.id
_entity.type
_entity.pdbx_description
1 polymer ?
#
loop_
_entity_poly.entity_id
_entity_poly.type
_entity_poly.pdbx_seq_one_letter_code
_entity_poly.pdbx_strand_id
1 'polypeptide(L)'
;VGGSIRIAEAMASTLGERVVIGAVVRGIRQETGGVVVTARDGRTFAGDEVVVTLPPTLAGRLDYDPVLPSWRDQLTQRLPAGAVVKVYAAYASPFWRASGLNGQAASDTGPVKVTFDNSPPSGTPGVLMGFLEGDEARIWCRRPLDERRDAVLGSFARYFGPQAKKWLSYSVASV
;
A
#
# COMPACT_ATOMS: atom_id res chain seq x y z
N VAL A 1 -18.82 3.04 1.86
CA VAL A 1 -18.59 1.89 2.74
C VAL A 1 -18.05 0.75 1.90
N GLY A 2 -16.97 0.05 2.33
CA GLY A 2 -16.36 -1.08 1.63
C GLY A 2 -15.06 -0.78 0.90
N GLY A 3 -14.56 0.47 0.91
CA GLY A 3 -13.27 0.86 0.35
C GLY A 3 -13.20 0.82 -1.18
N SER A 4 -12.04 1.17 -1.73
CA SER A 4 -11.78 1.22 -3.18
C SER A 4 -11.81 -0.15 -3.87
N ILE A 5 -11.69 -1.25 -3.11
CA ILE A 5 -11.81 -2.61 -3.65
C ILE A 5 -13.15 -2.84 -4.35
N ARG A 6 -14.22 -2.17 -3.91
CA ARG A 6 -15.55 -2.28 -4.53
C ARG A 6 -15.58 -1.89 -6.00
N ILE A 7 -14.68 -1.00 -6.42
CA ILE A 7 -14.56 -0.62 -7.84
C ILE A 7 -14.01 -1.81 -8.64
N ALA A 8 -12.93 -2.42 -8.15
CA ALA A 8 -12.34 -3.58 -8.80
C ALA A 8 -13.30 -4.78 -8.83
N GLU A 9 -14.05 -5.03 -7.73
CA GLU A 9 -15.06 -6.09 -7.67
C GLU A 9 -16.18 -5.86 -8.68
N ALA A 10 -16.69 -4.63 -8.81
CA ALA A 10 -17.73 -4.30 -9.78
C ALA A 10 -17.25 -4.50 -11.22
N MET A 11 -16.01 -4.07 -11.53
CA MET A 11 -15.41 -4.31 -12.85
C MET A 11 -15.21 -5.81 -13.11
N ALA A 12 -14.71 -6.56 -12.15
CA ALA A 12 -14.52 -7.99 -12.26
C ALA A 12 -15.85 -8.73 -12.50
N SER A 13 -16.90 -8.31 -11.80
CA SER A 13 -18.25 -8.86 -12.01
C SER A 13 -18.76 -8.64 -13.44
N THR A 14 -18.48 -7.48 -14.04
CA THR A 14 -18.85 -7.19 -15.43
C THR A 14 -18.07 -8.04 -16.43
N LEU A 15 -16.80 -8.31 -16.12
CA LEU A 15 -15.92 -9.13 -16.98
C LEU A 15 -16.19 -10.64 -16.85
N GLY A 16 -16.74 -11.07 -15.70
CA GLY A 16 -17.13 -12.46 -15.45
C GLY A 16 -15.94 -13.43 -15.61
N GLU A 17 -16.11 -14.48 -16.39
CA GLU A 17 -15.10 -15.53 -16.61
C GLU A 17 -13.81 -15.07 -17.27
N ARG A 18 -13.77 -13.85 -17.81
CA ARG A 18 -12.55 -13.25 -18.36
C ARG A 18 -11.55 -12.88 -17.25
N VAL A 19 -12.00 -12.82 -16.00
CA VAL A 19 -11.12 -12.59 -14.83
C VAL A 19 -10.65 -13.93 -14.31
N VAL A 20 -9.37 -14.23 -14.54
CA VAL A 20 -8.75 -15.47 -14.08
C VAL A 20 -7.90 -15.18 -12.84
N ILE A 21 -8.40 -15.58 -11.68
CA ILE A 21 -7.71 -15.43 -10.40
C ILE A 21 -6.79 -16.64 -10.14
N GLY A 22 -5.72 -16.42 -9.36
CA GLY A 22 -4.78 -17.48 -8.98
C GLY A 22 -3.87 -17.95 -10.12
N ALA A 23 -3.82 -17.21 -11.26
CA ALA A 23 -2.87 -17.47 -12.33
C ALA A 23 -1.60 -16.64 -12.08
N VAL A 24 -0.62 -17.20 -11.38
CA VAL A 24 0.67 -16.53 -11.12
C VAL A 24 1.49 -16.55 -12.40
N VAL A 25 1.52 -15.43 -13.11
CA VAL A 25 2.28 -15.30 -14.36
C VAL A 25 3.77 -15.45 -14.09
N ARG A 26 4.43 -16.29 -14.91
CA ARG A 26 5.87 -16.52 -14.88
C ARG A 26 6.57 -15.93 -16.09
N GLY A 27 6.00 -16.08 -17.28
CA GLY A 27 6.65 -15.68 -18.52
C GLY A 27 5.69 -15.10 -19.54
N ILE A 28 6.26 -14.31 -20.44
CA ILE A 28 5.59 -13.67 -21.56
C ILE A 28 6.45 -13.88 -22.79
N ARG A 29 5.89 -14.59 -23.79
CA ARG A 29 6.54 -14.82 -25.08
C ARG A 29 5.81 -14.07 -26.17
N GLN A 30 6.54 -13.24 -26.89
CA GLN A 30 6.03 -12.51 -28.04
C GLN A 30 6.29 -13.31 -29.31
N GLU A 31 5.25 -13.52 -30.10
CA GLU A 31 5.28 -14.29 -31.33
C GLU A 31 4.89 -13.42 -32.55
N THR A 32 5.11 -13.93 -33.75
CA THR A 32 4.57 -13.28 -34.95
C THR A 32 3.04 -13.33 -34.91
N GLY A 33 2.41 -12.17 -34.69
CA GLY A 33 0.95 -12.06 -34.64
C GLY A 33 0.31 -12.21 -33.27
N GLY A 34 1.10 -12.14 -32.17
CA GLY A 34 0.51 -12.13 -30.86
C GLY A 34 1.47 -12.37 -29.70
N VAL A 35 0.91 -12.68 -28.56
CA VAL A 35 1.64 -12.91 -27.32
C VAL A 35 1.07 -14.12 -26.57
N VAL A 36 1.94 -14.89 -25.95
CA VAL A 36 1.56 -16.00 -25.05
C VAL A 36 2.07 -15.72 -23.65
N VAL A 37 1.14 -15.68 -22.70
CA VAL A 37 1.43 -15.52 -21.27
C VAL A 37 1.35 -16.89 -20.60
N THR A 38 2.39 -17.28 -19.86
CA THR A 38 2.47 -18.56 -19.15
C THR A 38 2.42 -18.36 -17.65
N ALA A 39 1.50 -19.06 -16.98
CA ALA A 39 1.41 -19.09 -15.52
C ALA A 39 2.31 -20.20 -14.96
N ARG A 40 2.64 -20.09 -13.67
CA ARG A 40 3.51 -21.04 -12.94
C ARG A 40 2.93 -22.46 -12.90
N ASP A 41 1.62 -22.60 -12.93
CA ASP A 41 0.91 -23.89 -12.95
C ASP A 41 0.80 -24.53 -14.34
N GLY A 42 1.41 -23.91 -15.35
CA GLY A 42 1.43 -24.40 -16.73
C GLY A 42 0.28 -23.88 -17.59
N ARG A 43 -0.72 -23.19 -17.05
CA ARG A 43 -1.75 -22.54 -17.88
C ARG A 43 -1.15 -21.51 -18.79
N THR A 44 -1.68 -21.41 -20.02
CA THR A 44 -1.28 -20.41 -21.00
C THR A 44 -2.48 -19.59 -21.46
N PHE A 45 -2.21 -18.34 -21.78
CA PHE A 45 -3.18 -17.38 -22.28
C PHE A 45 -2.60 -16.70 -23.51
N ALA A 46 -3.32 -16.77 -24.64
CA ALA A 46 -2.91 -16.13 -25.89
C ALA A 46 -3.74 -14.85 -26.11
N GLY A 47 -3.13 -13.87 -26.74
CA GLY A 47 -3.77 -12.61 -27.12
C GLY A 47 -2.95 -11.87 -28.17
N ASP A 48 -3.54 -10.84 -28.74
CA ASP A 48 -2.84 -9.98 -29.71
C ASP A 48 -1.80 -9.11 -29.00
N GLU A 49 -2.12 -8.64 -27.81
CA GLU A 49 -1.28 -7.77 -26.98
C GLU A 49 -1.40 -8.12 -25.49
N VAL A 50 -0.40 -7.72 -24.69
CA VAL A 50 -0.43 -7.84 -23.23
C VAL A 50 -0.08 -6.51 -22.56
N VAL A 51 -0.85 -6.15 -21.54
CA VAL A 51 -0.55 -5.00 -20.66
C VAL A 51 -0.11 -5.52 -19.30
N VAL A 52 1.15 -5.26 -18.96
CA VAL A 52 1.74 -5.65 -17.67
C VAL A 52 1.54 -4.51 -16.67
N THR A 53 0.61 -4.68 -15.73
CA THR A 53 0.29 -3.67 -14.68
C THR A 53 1.01 -3.92 -13.36
N LEU A 54 2.00 -4.81 -13.34
CA LEU A 54 2.82 -5.06 -12.16
C LEU A 54 3.75 -3.89 -11.86
N PRO A 55 4.07 -3.64 -10.58
CA PRO A 55 5.15 -2.72 -10.23
C PRO A 55 6.46 -3.09 -10.95
N PRO A 56 7.29 -2.11 -11.35
CA PRO A 56 8.48 -2.35 -12.16
C PRO A 56 9.42 -3.45 -11.61
N THR A 57 9.63 -3.47 -10.29
CA THR A 57 10.44 -4.51 -9.62
C THR A 57 9.87 -5.92 -9.76
N LEU A 58 8.54 -6.06 -9.83
CA LEU A 58 7.89 -7.36 -10.02
C LEU A 58 7.82 -7.72 -11.50
N ALA A 59 7.57 -6.75 -12.38
CA ALA A 59 7.61 -6.95 -13.82
C ALA A 59 8.99 -7.44 -14.29
N GLY A 60 10.07 -6.93 -13.69
CA GLY A 60 11.44 -7.40 -13.98
C GLY A 60 11.76 -8.83 -13.52
N ARG A 61 10.84 -9.51 -12.83
CA ARG A 61 11.00 -10.93 -12.42
C ARG A 61 10.33 -11.92 -13.37
N LEU A 62 9.64 -11.42 -14.39
CA LEU A 62 9.04 -12.26 -15.42
C LEU A 62 10.09 -12.67 -16.45
N ASP A 63 9.94 -13.87 -16.98
CA ASP A 63 10.74 -14.36 -18.11
C ASP A 63 10.16 -13.77 -19.41
N TYR A 64 10.93 -12.96 -20.14
CA TYR A 64 10.52 -12.37 -21.41
C TYR A 64 11.24 -13.03 -22.59
N ASP A 65 10.49 -13.39 -23.63
CA ASP A 65 11.01 -13.92 -24.88
C ASP A 65 10.35 -13.20 -26.08
N PRO A 66 11.10 -12.43 -26.88
CA PRO A 66 12.51 -12.08 -26.71
C PRO A 66 12.76 -11.23 -25.44
N VAL A 67 14.00 -11.21 -24.98
CA VAL A 67 14.41 -10.39 -23.84
C VAL A 67 14.06 -8.92 -24.09
N LEU A 68 13.67 -8.23 -23.02
CA LEU A 68 13.32 -6.81 -23.12
C LEU A 68 14.53 -5.96 -23.50
N PRO A 69 14.32 -4.82 -24.19
CA PRO A 69 15.40 -3.88 -24.48
C PRO A 69 16.11 -3.42 -23.21
N SER A 70 17.43 -3.20 -23.30
CA SER A 70 18.28 -2.84 -22.14
C SER A 70 17.78 -1.62 -21.34
N TRP A 71 17.20 -0.64 -22.00
CA TRP A 71 16.64 0.53 -21.33
C TRP A 71 15.41 0.17 -20.46
N ARG A 72 14.60 -0.80 -20.89
CA ARG A 72 13.45 -1.30 -20.12
C ARG A 72 13.91 -2.12 -18.92
N ASP A 73 14.94 -2.93 -19.11
CA ASP A 73 15.56 -3.72 -18.05
C ASP A 73 16.19 -2.81 -16.99
N GLN A 74 16.92 -1.78 -17.40
CA GLN A 74 17.44 -0.76 -16.47
C GLN A 74 16.34 -0.04 -15.68
N LEU A 75 15.20 0.24 -16.30
CA LEU A 75 14.06 0.87 -15.60
C LEU A 75 13.57 0.00 -14.44
N THR A 76 13.36 -1.29 -14.67
CA THR A 76 12.88 -2.23 -13.65
C THR A 76 13.86 -2.39 -12.49
N GLN A 77 15.16 -2.27 -12.75
CA GLN A 77 16.22 -2.34 -11.74
C GLN A 77 16.34 -1.06 -10.91
N ARG A 78 16.01 0.10 -11.47
CA ARG A 78 16.21 1.42 -10.85
C ARG A 78 14.98 1.99 -10.15
N LEU A 79 13.83 1.35 -10.25
CA LEU A 79 12.58 1.75 -9.59
C LEU A 79 12.22 0.76 -8.48
N PRO A 80 12.93 0.79 -7.34
CA PRO A 80 12.59 -0.06 -6.21
C PRO A 80 11.22 0.32 -5.64
N ALA A 81 10.53 -0.65 -5.05
CA ALA A 81 9.32 -0.37 -4.28
C ALA A 81 9.67 0.52 -3.08
N GLY A 82 8.80 1.47 -2.79
CA GLY A 82 8.91 2.30 -1.59
C GLY A 82 8.74 1.48 -0.31
N ALA A 83 9.17 2.05 0.80
CA ALA A 83 8.91 1.48 2.12
C ALA A 83 7.89 2.38 2.84
N VAL A 84 6.75 1.81 3.21
CA VAL A 84 5.68 2.51 3.91
C VAL A 84 5.12 1.62 5.02
N VAL A 85 4.93 2.21 6.19
CA VAL A 85 4.18 1.61 7.29
C VAL A 85 3.01 2.53 7.63
N LYS A 86 1.80 2.00 7.54
CA LYS A 86 0.60 2.68 8.00
C LYS A 86 0.33 2.27 9.44
N VAL A 87 0.09 3.26 10.28
CA VAL A 87 -0.22 3.05 11.70
C VAL A 87 -1.56 3.70 12.01
N TYR A 88 -2.34 3.04 12.84
CA TYR A 88 -3.66 3.49 13.23
C TYR A 88 -3.76 3.48 14.74
N ALA A 89 -4.25 4.57 15.32
CA ALA A 89 -4.61 4.63 16.74
C ALA A 89 -6.08 5.03 16.85
N ALA A 90 -6.86 4.21 17.55
CA ALA A 90 -8.26 4.47 17.80
C ALA A 90 -8.44 5.07 19.19
N TYR A 91 -9.39 5.99 19.28
CA TYR A 91 -9.76 6.77 20.48
C TYR A 91 -11.27 6.71 20.68
N ALA A 92 -11.74 6.99 21.89
CA ALA A 92 -13.17 7.04 22.19
C ALA A 92 -13.93 8.03 21.29
N SER A 93 -13.27 9.16 20.95
CA SER A 93 -13.81 10.17 20.04
C SER A 93 -12.67 10.85 19.28
N PRO A 94 -12.94 11.54 18.17
CA PRO A 94 -11.93 12.31 17.42
C PRO A 94 -11.64 13.63 18.17
N PHE A 95 -10.94 13.54 19.31
CA PHE A 95 -10.69 14.64 20.25
C PHE A 95 -10.04 15.87 19.58
N TRP A 96 -9.26 15.69 18.53
CA TRP A 96 -8.63 16.78 17.76
C TRP A 96 -9.65 17.72 17.12
N ARG A 97 -10.85 17.21 16.78
CA ARG A 97 -11.92 18.03 16.18
C ARG A 97 -12.47 19.07 17.15
N ALA A 98 -12.48 18.77 18.46
CA ALA A 98 -12.90 19.71 19.50
C ALA A 98 -11.98 20.94 19.57
N SER A 99 -10.72 20.82 19.12
CA SER A 99 -9.75 21.92 19.02
C SER A 99 -9.73 22.58 17.63
N GLY A 100 -10.72 22.29 16.77
CA GLY A 100 -10.78 22.80 15.39
C GLY A 100 -9.79 22.18 14.42
N LEU A 101 -9.15 21.05 14.79
CA LEU A 101 -8.19 20.37 13.95
C LEU A 101 -8.87 19.27 13.11
N ASN A 102 -8.36 19.04 11.90
CA ASN A 102 -8.91 18.08 10.94
C ASN A 102 -8.18 16.72 10.95
N GLY A 103 -7.23 16.50 11.88
CA GLY A 103 -6.44 15.27 11.94
C GLY A 103 -5.33 15.17 10.91
N GLN A 104 -5.10 16.20 10.10
CA GLN A 104 -3.96 16.29 9.18
C GLN A 104 -2.80 17.02 9.85
N ALA A 105 -1.62 16.46 9.71
CA ALA A 105 -0.36 17.10 10.08
C ALA A 105 0.74 16.60 9.15
N ALA A 106 1.70 17.47 8.87
CA ALA A 106 2.95 17.12 8.22
C ALA A 106 4.12 17.55 9.11
N SER A 107 5.18 16.75 9.17
CA SER A 107 6.33 17.00 10.05
C SER A 107 7.62 16.48 9.43
N ASP A 108 8.67 17.23 9.59
CA ASP A 108 10.05 16.83 9.27
C ASP A 108 10.73 16.06 10.42
N THR A 109 10.12 16.05 11.61
CA THR A 109 10.66 15.41 12.81
C THR A 109 9.81 14.23 13.29
N GLY A 110 10.49 13.22 13.88
CA GLY A 110 9.86 11.99 14.38
C GLY A 110 9.48 10.99 13.29
N PRO A 111 9.00 9.80 13.69
CA PRO A 111 8.75 8.71 12.75
C PRO A 111 7.52 8.93 11.86
N VAL A 112 6.50 9.64 12.33
CA VAL A 112 5.27 9.89 11.56
C VAL A 112 5.41 11.22 10.84
N LYS A 113 5.48 11.15 9.50
CA LYS A 113 5.67 12.35 8.67
C LYS A 113 4.35 12.98 8.25
N VAL A 114 3.32 12.19 8.04
CA VAL A 114 1.99 12.66 7.60
C VAL A 114 0.92 11.91 8.39
N THR A 115 -0.15 12.63 8.75
CA THR A 115 -1.31 12.05 9.43
C THR A 115 -2.62 12.41 8.74
N PHE A 116 -3.64 11.60 8.98
CA PHE A 116 -5.00 11.82 8.51
C PHE A 116 -6.02 11.37 9.56
N ASP A 117 -7.15 12.05 9.60
CA ASP A 117 -8.35 11.58 10.28
C ASP A 117 -8.97 10.45 9.45
N ASN A 118 -8.94 9.24 9.99
CA ASN A 118 -9.51 8.04 9.37
C ASN A 118 -10.75 7.54 10.14
N SER A 119 -11.37 8.42 10.90
CA SER A 119 -12.61 8.11 11.62
C SER A 119 -13.74 7.76 10.66
N PRO A 120 -14.66 6.86 11.04
CA PRO A 120 -15.85 6.58 10.24
C PRO A 120 -16.74 7.84 10.14
N PRO A 121 -17.70 7.88 9.21
CA PRO A 121 -18.63 9.01 9.09
C PRO A 121 -19.40 9.33 10.38
N SER A 122 -19.65 8.33 11.22
CA SER A 122 -20.26 8.50 12.55
C SER A 122 -19.39 9.31 13.52
N GLY A 123 -18.08 9.46 13.23
CA GLY A 123 -17.14 10.09 14.14
C GLY A 123 -16.70 9.22 15.32
N THR A 124 -17.21 8.00 15.46
CA THR A 124 -16.90 7.11 16.59
C THR A 124 -16.62 5.70 16.09
N PRO A 125 -15.48 5.09 16.47
CA PRO A 125 -14.35 5.67 17.21
C PRO A 125 -13.62 6.77 16.41
N GLY A 126 -12.93 7.67 17.10
CA GLY A 126 -11.97 8.56 16.47
C GLY A 126 -10.74 7.75 16.05
N VAL A 127 -10.27 7.89 14.81
CA VAL A 127 -9.09 7.16 14.31
C VAL A 127 -8.11 8.12 13.67
N LEU A 128 -6.91 8.19 14.24
CA LEU A 128 -5.76 8.82 13.57
C LEU A 128 -4.99 7.76 12.80
N MET A 129 -4.72 8.04 11.53
CA MET A 129 -3.81 7.28 10.69
C MET A 129 -2.53 8.09 10.48
N GLY A 130 -1.39 7.42 10.57
CA GLY A 130 -0.08 8.01 10.30
C GLY A 130 0.74 7.17 9.32
N PHE A 131 1.66 7.82 8.63
CA PHE A 131 2.59 7.18 7.72
C PHE A 131 4.03 7.31 8.24
N LEU A 132 4.72 6.18 8.31
CA LEU A 132 6.16 6.12 8.36
C LEU A 132 6.63 5.78 6.94
N GLU A 133 7.54 6.57 6.39
CA GLU A 133 7.93 6.47 4.98
C GLU A 133 9.44 6.42 4.82
N GLY A 134 9.90 5.80 3.74
CA GLY A 134 11.31 5.74 3.38
C GLY A 134 12.18 5.12 4.48
N ASP A 135 13.20 5.84 4.91
CA ASP A 135 14.15 5.35 5.92
C ASP A 135 13.52 5.20 7.30
N GLU A 136 12.61 6.08 7.67
CA GLU A 136 11.85 5.94 8.93
C GLU A 136 11.06 4.61 8.93
N ALA A 137 10.38 4.26 7.83
CA ALA A 137 9.70 2.98 7.72
C ALA A 137 10.67 1.81 7.89
N ARG A 138 11.83 1.84 7.23
CA ARG A 138 12.84 0.78 7.31
C ARG A 138 13.43 0.62 8.72
N ILE A 139 13.67 1.73 9.41
CA ILE A 139 14.19 1.75 10.79
C ILE A 139 13.12 1.20 11.75
N TRP A 140 11.92 1.76 11.72
CA TRP A 140 10.88 1.44 12.68
C TRP A 140 10.21 0.08 12.45
N CYS A 141 10.23 -0.47 11.22
CA CYS A 141 9.80 -1.84 10.98
C CYS A 141 10.62 -2.89 11.74
N ARG A 142 11.90 -2.58 12.03
CA ARG A 142 12.82 -3.48 12.72
C ARG A 142 12.77 -3.33 14.25
N ARG A 143 12.07 -2.31 14.76
CA ARG A 143 11.93 -2.08 16.19
C ARG A 143 10.77 -2.91 16.77
N PRO A 144 10.83 -3.27 18.04
CA PRO A 144 9.71 -3.86 18.74
C PRO A 144 8.41 -3.06 18.56
N LEU A 145 7.27 -3.76 18.60
CA LEU A 145 5.96 -3.15 18.34
C LEU A 145 5.62 -2.06 19.37
N ASP A 146 5.97 -2.27 20.63
CA ASP A 146 5.77 -1.32 21.72
C ASP A 146 6.62 -0.05 21.57
N GLU A 147 7.90 -0.17 21.23
CA GLU A 147 8.76 0.97 20.93
C GLU A 147 8.21 1.81 19.76
N ARG A 148 7.81 1.13 18.68
CA ARG A 148 7.23 1.80 17.51
C ARG A 148 5.92 2.48 17.86
N ARG A 149 5.02 1.81 18.58
CA ARG A 149 3.76 2.39 19.05
C ARG A 149 4.01 3.66 19.86
N ASP A 150 4.91 3.59 20.85
CA ASP A 150 5.16 4.70 21.75
C ASP A 150 5.76 5.91 21.02
N ALA A 151 6.63 5.69 20.04
CA ALA A 151 7.17 6.73 19.17
C ALA A 151 6.10 7.37 18.27
N VAL A 152 5.19 6.56 17.73
CA VAL A 152 4.05 7.02 16.92
C VAL A 152 3.09 7.85 17.76
N LEU A 153 2.70 7.36 18.94
CA LEU A 153 1.84 8.08 19.87
C LEU A 153 2.49 9.37 20.38
N GLY A 154 3.82 9.37 20.52
CA GLY A 154 4.61 10.56 20.79
C GLY A 154 4.49 11.60 19.69
N SER A 155 4.52 11.18 18.42
CA SER A 155 4.31 12.06 17.27
C SER A 155 2.87 12.61 17.26
N PHE A 156 1.86 11.76 17.44
CA PHE A 156 0.46 12.19 17.51
C PHE A 156 0.22 13.17 18.66
N ALA A 157 0.85 12.94 19.82
CA ALA A 157 0.73 13.84 20.97
C ALA A 157 1.35 15.22 20.70
N ARG A 158 2.42 15.27 19.92
CA ARG A 158 3.04 16.53 19.51
C ARG A 158 2.14 17.31 18.55
N TYR A 159 1.41 16.64 17.66
CA TYR A 159 0.55 17.28 16.67
C TYR A 159 -0.82 17.67 17.23
N PHE A 160 -1.42 16.80 18.05
CA PHE A 160 -2.82 16.90 18.47
C PHE A 160 -3.02 17.01 19.98
N GLY A 161 -1.95 17.08 20.74
CA GLY A 161 -2.01 17.19 22.19
C GLY A 161 -1.91 15.86 22.95
N PRO A 162 -1.75 15.95 24.30
CA PRO A 162 -1.45 14.79 25.13
C PRO A 162 -2.54 13.70 25.16
N GLN A 163 -3.77 14.04 24.77
CA GLN A 163 -4.88 13.09 24.63
C GLN A 163 -4.57 11.94 23.66
N ALA A 164 -3.68 12.16 22.68
CA ALA A 164 -3.24 11.13 21.76
C ALA A 164 -2.53 9.94 22.45
N LYS A 165 -2.10 10.09 23.68
CA LYS A 165 -1.56 8.97 24.49
C LYS A 165 -2.64 8.10 25.16
N LYS A 166 -3.92 8.51 25.11
CA LYS A 166 -5.06 7.77 25.69
C LYS A 166 -5.79 6.97 24.61
N TRP A 167 -5.06 6.09 23.95
CA TRP A 167 -5.57 5.26 22.86
C TRP A 167 -6.35 4.03 23.37
N LEU A 168 -7.29 3.49 22.57
CA LEU A 168 -8.06 2.28 22.85
C LEU A 168 -7.45 1.07 22.16
N SER A 169 -7.06 1.22 20.89
CA SER A 169 -6.39 0.18 20.10
C SER A 169 -5.37 0.79 19.14
N TYR A 170 -4.37 -0.03 18.81
CA TYR A 170 -3.31 0.32 17.87
C TYR A 170 -3.09 -0.81 16.89
N SER A 171 -3.02 -0.49 15.62
CA SER A 171 -2.77 -1.46 14.56
C SER A 171 -1.77 -0.93 13.54
N VAL A 172 -1.13 -1.85 12.83
CA VAL A 172 -0.08 -1.57 11.87
C VAL A 172 -0.34 -2.37 10.59
N ALA A 173 -0.24 -1.69 9.45
CA ALA A 173 -0.18 -2.32 8.15
C ALA A 173 1.14 -1.91 7.48
N SER A 174 1.98 -2.88 7.14
CA SER A 174 3.19 -2.69 6.33
C SER A 174 2.92 -3.08 4.88
N VAL A 175 3.42 -2.28 3.97
CA VAL A 175 3.36 -2.53 2.53
C VAL A 175 4.78 -2.73 2.02
#